data_c563bb5699dcd891518e84d3162dfffc
#
_entry.id   c563bb5699dcd891518e84d3162dfffc
#
_cell.length_a   1.000
_cell.length_b   1.000
_cell.length_c   1.000
_cell.angle_alpha   90.00
_cell.angle_beta   90.00
_cell.angle_gamma   90.00
#
_symmetry.space_group_name_H-M   'P 1'
#
loop_
_entity.id
_entity.type
_entity.pdbx_description
1 polymer ?
#
loop_
_entity_poly.entity_id
_entity_poly.type
_entity_poly.pdbx_seq_one_letter_code
_entity_poly.pdbx_strand_id
1 'polypeptide(L)'
;MIKIPIFCLLVCLILANFIPAKNYKPHVLKPLKQIPLKDIPSYFWWGNVNGTNYLTVQRNQHIPIYCGSCWAFASSSAMSDRIKIARKAQWPDINISPQVLISCEDVDRGCSGGDPRNAYEWIRKNYITD
;
A
#
# COMPACT_ATOMS: atom_id res chain seq x y z
N MET A 1 -12.01 -16.92 36.47
CA MET A 1 -12.02 -17.68 35.19
C MET A 1 -13.01 -17.01 34.25
N ILE A 2 -12.51 -16.30 33.25
CA ILE A 2 -13.35 -15.59 32.25
C ILE A 2 -13.77 -16.65 31.22
N LYS A 3 -15.06 -16.95 31.16
CA LYS A 3 -15.62 -17.81 30.12
C LYS A 3 -15.79 -16.98 28.85
N ILE A 4 -14.87 -17.14 27.90
CA ILE A 4 -15.02 -16.58 26.57
C ILE A 4 -16.18 -17.32 25.91
N PRO A 5 -17.26 -16.63 25.46
CA PRO A 5 -18.40 -17.30 24.87
C PRO A 5 -17.98 -17.98 23.56
N ILE A 6 -18.38 -19.24 23.39
CA ILE A 6 -18.11 -20.08 22.21
C ILE A 6 -18.44 -19.37 20.89
N PHE A 7 -19.38 -18.41 20.92
CA PHE A 7 -19.75 -17.57 19.78
C PHE A 7 -18.59 -16.70 19.26
N CYS A 8 -17.73 -16.15 20.14
CA CYS A 8 -16.54 -15.37 19.74
C CYS A 8 -15.49 -16.25 19.04
N LEU A 9 -15.32 -17.50 19.49
CA LEU A 9 -14.41 -18.45 18.84
C LEU A 9 -14.89 -18.87 17.46
N LEU A 10 -16.19 -19.05 17.26
CA LEU A 10 -16.79 -19.38 15.96
C LEU A 10 -16.65 -18.24 14.97
N VAL A 11 -16.86 -16.98 15.39
CA VAL A 11 -16.69 -15.80 14.53
C VAL A 11 -15.22 -15.63 14.10
N CYS A 12 -14.26 -15.84 15.00
CA CYS A 12 -12.83 -15.83 14.64
C CYS A 12 -12.47 -16.93 13.63
N LEU A 13 -13.05 -18.12 13.75
CA LEU A 13 -12.79 -19.24 12.83
C LEU A 13 -13.40 -19.01 11.43
N ILE A 14 -14.51 -18.29 11.35
CA ILE A 14 -15.16 -17.96 10.07
C ILE A 14 -14.38 -16.86 9.33
N LEU A 15 -13.78 -15.90 10.05
CA LEU A 15 -12.95 -14.85 9.48
C LEU A 15 -11.56 -15.31 9.06
N ALA A 16 -11.10 -16.49 9.54
CA ALA A 16 -9.80 -17.05 9.19
C ALA A 16 -9.78 -17.83 7.85
N ASN A 17 -10.93 -18.01 7.19
CA ASN A 17 -10.96 -18.59 5.84
C ASN A 17 -10.67 -17.52 4.78
N PHE A 18 -9.51 -16.91 4.85
CA PHE A 18 -8.97 -16.14 3.73
C PHE A 18 -8.66 -17.15 2.61
N ILE A 19 -9.50 -17.20 1.59
CA ILE A 19 -9.25 -18.00 0.40
C ILE A 19 -8.08 -17.33 -0.33
N PRO A 20 -6.88 -17.92 -0.35
CA PRO A 20 -5.80 -17.35 -1.17
C PRO A 20 -6.27 -17.37 -2.62
N ALA A 21 -6.10 -16.26 -3.32
CA ALA A 21 -6.44 -16.13 -4.73
C ALA A 21 -5.66 -17.17 -5.54
N LYS A 22 -6.30 -18.29 -5.85
CA LYS A 22 -5.72 -19.54 -6.35
C LYS A 22 -5.12 -19.44 -7.77
N ASN A 23 -5.16 -18.27 -8.42
CA ASN A 23 -4.72 -18.08 -9.81
C ASN A 23 -4.10 -16.70 -10.06
N TYR A 24 -3.27 -16.19 -9.14
CA TYR A 24 -2.50 -14.98 -9.45
C TYR A 24 -1.43 -15.34 -10.49
N LYS A 25 -1.67 -14.98 -11.75
CA LYS A 25 -0.62 -14.94 -12.76
C LYS A 25 0.13 -13.60 -12.58
N PRO A 26 1.45 -13.62 -12.35
CA PRO A 26 2.20 -12.38 -12.25
C PRO A 26 1.96 -11.57 -13.54
N HIS A 27 1.55 -10.32 -13.37
CA HIS A 27 1.38 -9.42 -14.49
C HIS A 27 2.77 -9.18 -15.11
N VAL A 28 3.04 -9.78 -16.24
CA VAL A 28 4.23 -9.45 -17.02
C VAL A 28 4.09 -7.99 -17.42
N LEU A 29 4.91 -7.13 -16.83
CA LEU A 29 4.94 -5.72 -17.18
C LEU A 29 5.25 -5.64 -18.68
N LYS A 30 4.29 -5.15 -19.47
CA LYS A 30 4.55 -4.84 -20.85
C LYS A 30 5.68 -3.82 -20.93
N PRO A 31 6.63 -3.95 -21.88
CA PRO A 31 7.65 -2.93 -22.04
C PRO A 31 6.99 -1.56 -22.13
N LEU A 32 7.47 -0.62 -21.34
CA LEU A 32 6.99 0.76 -21.39
C LEU A 32 7.26 1.28 -22.81
N LYS A 33 6.21 1.75 -23.47
CA LYS A 33 6.36 2.46 -24.75
C LYS A 33 7.24 3.67 -24.49
N GLN A 34 8.40 3.75 -25.14
CA GLN A 34 9.25 4.91 -25.03
C GLN A 34 8.52 6.13 -25.61
N ILE A 35 8.31 7.14 -24.77
CA ILE A 35 7.74 8.41 -25.18
C ILE A 35 8.91 9.30 -25.66
N PRO A 36 8.86 9.86 -26.87
CA PRO A 36 9.88 10.80 -27.32
C PRO A 36 10.04 11.96 -26.34
N LEU A 37 11.28 12.39 -26.09
CA LEU A 37 11.58 13.41 -25.09
C LEU A 37 10.79 14.71 -25.32
N LYS A 38 10.54 15.06 -26.60
CA LYS A 38 9.74 16.23 -27.02
C LYS A 38 8.28 16.18 -26.59
N ASP A 39 7.75 14.98 -26.31
CA ASP A 39 6.35 14.75 -25.94
C ASP A 39 6.18 14.67 -24.41
N ILE A 40 7.27 14.78 -23.66
CA ILE A 40 7.25 14.81 -22.19
C ILE A 40 6.97 16.24 -21.75
N PRO A 41 5.91 16.49 -20.95
CA PRO A 41 5.61 17.82 -20.46
C PRO A 41 6.75 18.33 -19.55
N SER A 42 7.08 19.62 -19.66
CA SER A 42 8.09 20.26 -18.81
C SER A 42 7.68 20.34 -17.33
N TYR A 43 6.38 20.24 -17.05
CA TYR A 43 5.80 20.21 -15.72
C TYR A 43 4.63 19.23 -15.68
N PHE A 44 4.60 18.41 -14.64
CA PHE A 44 3.48 17.52 -14.38
C PHE A 44 3.33 17.29 -12.87
N TRP A 45 2.10 17.35 -12.36
CA TRP A 45 1.80 17.11 -10.96
C TRP A 45 0.49 16.35 -10.79
N TRP A 46 0.55 15.17 -10.17
CA TRP A 46 -0.61 14.33 -9.91
C TRP A 46 -1.66 14.97 -9.00
N GLY A 47 -1.29 15.95 -8.19
CA GLY A 47 -2.23 16.70 -7.34
C GLY A 47 -3.18 17.61 -8.12
N ASN A 48 -2.92 17.87 -9.40
CA ASN A 48 -3.83 18.63 -10.26
C ASN A 48 -3.64 18.24 -11.73
N VAL A 49 -4.36 17.19 -12.14
CA VAL A 49 -4.43 16.79 -13.55
C VAL A 49 -5.82 17.17 -14.06
N ASN A 50 -5.91 18.25 -14.84
CA ASN A 50 -7.18 18.78 -15.35
C ASN A 50 -8.22 19.04 -14.25
N GLY A 51 -7.80 19.61 -13.12
CA GLY A 51 -8.67 19.89 -11.98
C GLY A 51 -8.90 18.72 -11.03
N THR A 52 -8.36 17.54 -11.32
CA THR A 52 -8.53 16.34 -10.49
C THR A 52 -7.26 16.06 -9.67
N ASN A 53 -7.42 15.88 -8.35
CA ASN A 53 -6.35 15.46 -7.45
C ASN A 53 -6.29 13.94 -7.38
N TYR A 54 -5.18 13.35 -7.83
CA TYR A 54 -4.91 11.91 -7.78
C TYR A 54 -4.04 11.48 -6.61
N LEU A 55 -3.61 12.43 -5.75
CA LEU A 55 -2.84 12.11 -4.55
C LEU A 55 -3.77 11.78 -3.39
N THR A 56 -3.34 10.83 -2.56
CA THR A 56 -4.00 10.46 -1.31
C THR A 56 -3.50 11.31 -0.14
N VAL A 57 -3.91 10.98 1.08
CA VAL A 57 -3.56 11.76 2.28
C VAL A 57 -2.05 11.75 2.55
N GLN A 58 -1.51 12.91 2.88
CA GLN A 58 -0.14 13.02 3.39
C GLN A 58 -0.09 12.63 4.86
N ARG A 59 0.95 11.88 5.24
CA ARG A 59 1.14 11.34 6.59
C ARG A 59 2.53 11.67 7.11
N ASN A 60 2.66 11.73 8.45
CA ASN A 60 3.93 11.99 9.11
C ASN A 60 4.38 10.76 9.90
N GLN A 61 5.56 10.22 9.58
CA GLN A 61 6.13 9.04 10.22
C GLN A 61 6.66 9.30 11.64
N HIS A 62 6.79 10.56 12.05
CA HIS A 62 7.37 10.97 13.35
C HIS A 62 6.33 11.42 14.38
N ILE A 63 5.07 11.08 14.20
CA ILE A 63 4.00 11.40 15.12
C ILE A 63 3.36 10.07 15.61
N PRO A 64 3.23 9.86 16.94
CA PRO A 64 3.56 10.77 18.08
C PRO A 64 5.03 10.76 18.48
N ILE A 65 5.83 9.82 18.00
CA ILE A 65 7.27 9.70 18.31
C ILE A 65 8.07 9.42 17.03
N TYR A 66 9.39 9.61 17.13
CA TYR A 66 10.30 9.30 16.02
C TYR A 66 10.22 7.83 15.59
N CYS A 67 10.07 7.61 14.28
CA CYS A 67 10.14 6.30 13.67
C CYS A 67 10.81 6.41 12.29
N GLY A 68 11.88 5.66 12.07
CA GLY A 68 12.61 5.60 10.80
C GLY A 68 11.92 4.71 9.77
N SER A 69 10.64 4.95 9.51
CA SER A 69 9.78 4.15 8.65
C SER A 69 9.45 4.79 7.30
N CYS A 70 10.31 5.70 6.81
CA CYS A 70 10.12 6.37 5.52
C CYS A 70 9.91 5.36 4.36
N TRP A 71 10.60 4.22 4.39
CA TRP A 71 10.46 3.13 3.44
C TRP A 71 9.02 2.60 3.37
N ALA A 72 8.37 2.38 4.52
CA ALA A 72 6.99 1.89 4.63
C ALA A 72 5.97 2.97 4.23
N PHE A 73 6.17 4.22 4.68
CA PHE A 73 5.30 5.34 4.34
C PHE A 73 5.36 5.69 2.86
N ALA A 74 6.56 5.73 2.27
CA ALA A 74 6.73 6.00 0.85
C ALA A 74 6.08 4.91 -0.01
N SER A 75 6.31 3.63 0.32
CA SER A 75 5.76 2.50 -0.43
C SER A 75 4.24 2.44 -0.35
N SER A 76 3.66 2.57 0.85
CA SER A 76 2.21 2.55 1.05
C SER A 76 1.51 3.74 0.41
N SER A 77 2.08 4.96 0.51
CA SER A 77 1.51 6.16 -0.11
C SER A 77 1.57 6.09 -1.64
N ALA A 78 2.70 5.69 -2.21
CA ALA A 78 2.82 5.53 -3.65
C ALA A 78 1.85 4.46 -4.21
N MET A 79 1.59 3.40 -3.45
CA MET A 79 0.61 2.39 -3.83
C MET A 79 -0.82 2.93 -3.73
N SER A 80 -1.15 3.68 -2.68
CA SER A 80 -2.45 4.34 -2.50
C SER A 80 -2.75 5.30 -3.67
N ASP A 81 -1.77 6.11 -4.05
CA ASP A 81 -1.88 7.04 -5.19
C ASP A 81 -2.09 6.29 -6.51
N ARG A 82 -1.36 5.19 -6.74
CA ARG A 82 -1.54 4.35 -7.93
C ARG A 82 -2.93 3.71 -8.00
N ILE A 83 -3.46 3.28 -6.87
CA ILE A 83 -4.85 2.77 -6.78
C ILE A 83 -5.82 3.88 -7.14
N LYS A 84 -5.64 5.09 -6.60
CA LYS A 84 -6.49 6.26 -6.91
C LYS A 84 -6.42 6.63 -8.38
N ILE A 85 -5.25 6.63 -9.00
CA ILE A 85 -5.06 6.84 -10.45
C ILE A 85 -5.81 5.76 -11.24
N ALA A 86 -5.64 4.49 -10.90
CA ALA A 86 -6.30 3.38 -11.59
C ALA A 86 -7.83 3.46 -11.49
N ARG A 87 -8.34 3.94 -10.35
CA ARG A 87 -9.78 4.17 -10.09
C ARG A 87 -10.29 5.51 -10.64
N LYS A 88 -9.44 6.28 -11.32
CA LYS A 88 -9.80 7.61 -11.87
C LYS A 88 -10.34 8.57 -10.79
N ALA A 89 -9.71 8.55 -9.63
CA ALA A 89 -10.07 9.34 -8.44
C ALA A 89 -11.51 9.10 -7.92
N GLN A 90 -12.10 7.93 -8.18
CA GLN A 90 -13.38 7.58 -7.61
C GLN A 90 -13.26 7.36 -6.09
N TRP A 91 -14.18 7.97 -5.35
CA TRP A 91 -14.30 7.80 -3.91
C TRP A 91 -14.75 6.36 -3.54
N PRO A 92 -14.35 5.79 -2.37
CA PRO A 92 -13.44 6.34 -1.37
C PRO A 92 -11.97 6.22 -1.76
N ASP A 93 -11.11 7.09 -1.19
CA ASP A 93 -9.67 6.94 -1.27
C ASP A 93 -9.23 5.71 -0.46
N ILE A 94 -8.41 4.87 -1.06
CA ILE A 94 -7.81 3.72 -0.39
C ILE A 94 -6.43 4.14 0.15
N ASN A 95 -6.28 4.14 1.46
CA ASN A 95 -5.06 4.57 2.13
C ASN A 95 -4.34 3.38 2.75
N ILE A 96 -3.51 2.71 1.97
CA ILE A 96 -2.74 1.53 2.39
C ILE A 96 -1.99 1.81 3.69
N SER A 97 -2.11 0.89 4.66
CA SER A 97 -1.53 1.05 5.98
C SER A 97 0.00 0.84 5.99
N PRO A 98 0.81 1.87 6.32
CA PRO A 98 2.24 1.69 6.56
C PRO A 98 2.51 0.83 7.82
N GLN A 99 1.58 0.81 8.78
CA GLN A 99 1.73 0.04 10.02
C GLN A 99 1.81 -1.47 9.76
N VAL A 100 1.10 -1.96 8.74
CA VAL A 100 1.18 -3.38 8.35
C VAL A 100 2.61 -3.73 7.94
N LEU A 101 3.26 -2.89 7.12
CA LEU A 101 4.67 -3.10 6.74
C LEU A 101 5.59 -3.04 7.94
N ILE A 102 5.45 -2.00 8.79
CA ILE A 102 6.31 -1.80 9.97
C ILE A 102 6.24 -2.99 10.93
N SER A 103 5.06 -3.62 11.06
CA SER A 103 4.80 -4.69 12.03
C SER A 103 4.99 -6.10 11.49
N CYS A 104 4.79 -6.33 10.20
CA CYS A 104 4.65 -7.67 9.64
C CYS A 104 5.69 -8.00 8.57
N GLU A 105 6.32 -7.00 7.97
CA GLU A 105 7.43 -7.21 7.04
C GLU A 105 8.67 -7.66 7.84
N ASP A 106 9.28 -8.78 7.44
CA ASP A 106 10.26 -9.53 8.25
C ASP A 106 11.72 -9.36 7.78
N VAL A 107 11.94 -8.71 6.64
CA VAL A 107 13.29 -8.45 6.10
C VAL A 107 13.84 -7.14 6.65
N ASP A 108 13.00 -6.12 6.76
CA ASP A 108 13.38 -4.79 7.21
C ASP A 108 13.26 -4.62 8.73
N ARG A 109 13.74 -3.50 9.26
CA ARG A 109 13.88 -3.29 10.70
C ARG A 109 12.85 -2.31 11.28
N GLY A 110 11.65 -2.29 10.72
CA GLY A 110 10.53 -1.45 11.23
C GLY A 110 10.91 0.03 11.35
N CYS A 111 10.93 0.57 12.57
CA CYS A 111 11.33 1.96 12.85
C CYS A 111 12.84 2.22 12.76
N SER A 112 13.67 1.20 12.55
CA SER A 112 15.13 1.34 12.41
C SER A 112 15.59 1.35 10.96
N GLY A 113 14.69 1.48 10.02
CA GLY A 113 14.97 1.59 8.59
C GLY A 113 14.55 0.37 7.78
N GLY A 114 14.49 0.54 6.46
CA GLY A 114 14.13 -0.51 5.51
C GLY A 114 14.28 -0.05 4.06
N ASP A 115 13.95 -0.94 3.13
CA ASP A 115 14.06 -0.71 1.69
C ASP A 115 12.65 -0.82 1.05
N PRO A 116 12.21 0.20 0.28
CA PRO A 116 10.94 0.14 -0.46
C PRO A 116 10.81 -1.07 -1.38
N ARG A 117 11.92 -1.63 -1.88
CA ARG A 117 11.88 -2.84 -2.74
C ARG A 117 11.42 -4.05 -1.94
N ASN A 118 11.90 -4.21 -0.70
CA ASN A 118 11.45 -5.28 0.20
C ASN A 118 9.97 -5.12 0.53
N ALA A 119 9.53 -3.89 0.81
CA ALA A 119 8.12 -3.58 1.04
C ALA A 119 7.23 -4.04 -0.13
N TYR A 120 7.58 -3.68 -1.37
CA TYR A 120 6.80 -4.09 -2.55
C TYR A 120 6.84 -5.60 -2.78
N GLU A 121 7.97 -6.24 -2.55
CA GLU A 121 8.10 -7.70 -2.68
C GLU A 121 7.25 -8.42 -1.61
N TRP A 122 7.25 -7.92 -0.38
CA TRP A 122 6.41 -8.43 0.70
C TRP A 122 4.92 -8.27 0.39
N ILE A 123 4.49 -7.07 -0.06
CA ILE A 123 3.10 -6.80 -0.45
C ILE A 123 2.67 -7.74 -1.58
N ARG A 124 3.53 -7.97 -2.57
CA ARG A 124 3.25 -8.86 -3.68
C ARG A 124 2.97 -10.29 -3.22
N LYS A 125 3.63 -10.76 -2.15
CA LYS A 125 3.49 -12.12 -1.61
C LYS A 125 2.35 -12.26 -0.61
N ASN A 126 2.17 -11.26 0.25
CA ASN A 126 1.33 -11.36 1.45
C ASN A 126 0.05 -10.53 1.36
N TYR A 127 -0.10 -9.71 0.33
CA TYR A 127 -1.15 -8.69 0.22
C TYR A 127 -1.02 -7.61 1.31
N ILE A 128 -1.86 -6.59 1.25
CA ILE A 128 -1.88 -5.50 2.24
C ILE A 128 -3.26 -4.86 2.24
N THR A 129 -3.65 -4.29 3.38
CA THR A 129 -4.91 -3.58 3.57
C THR A 129 -4.67 -2.10 3.88
N ASP A 130 -5.75 -1.33 3.86
CA ASP A 130 -5.86 0.03 4.36
C ASP A 130 -6.07 0.09 5.88
#